data_203f269aa6e6ac143f9dcb6e9a3e306b
#
_entry.id   203f269aa6e6ac143f9dcb6e9a3e306b
#
_cell.length_a   1.000
_cell.length_b   1.000
_cell.length_c   1.000
_cell.angle_alpha   90.00
_cell.angle_beta   90.00
_cell.angle_gamma   90.00
#
_symmetry.space_group_name_H-M   'P 1'
#
loop_
_entity.id
_entity.type
_entity.pdbx_description
1 polymer ?
#
loop_
_entity_poly.entity_id
_entity_poly.type
_entity_poly.pdbx_seq_one_letter_code
_entity_poly.pdbx_strand_id
1 'polypeptide(L)'
;MGLTITNAKKFIKEYDEISSPTKEDDFHFTECLEYLIHETSDPYYMTMLGGYYYERKQFDLAEEYYLLAAELNYESAYACLGYIYYYGRTDKPNYQKAFEYYSKASEVGDITSSYKVADMYRNGYFVEKNYDKYVEIIKSLYPKIKDTRNLFDPLPEIYSRLVKIYKNEGQIEMAVDLLFYAKNFQAQRLQYTSFFGDLTIMKYIILDLYSMIEFDETSIDLFDLYYALQYPCTISIFMNGNEHVVHVDTDENKSYIVMDNINYEDIDNFFSRAKIDNVKLSSLAYKIDYLVVTKWKS
;
A
#
# COMPACT_ATOMS: atom_id res chain seq x y z
N MET A 1 -11.89 -12.07 37.51
CA MET A 1 -12.64 -10.79 37.60
C MET A 1 -13.47 -10.68 36.35
N GLY A 2 -14.78 -10.34 36.47
CA GLY A 2 -15.62 -10.17 35.27
C GLY A 2 -15.17 -8.98 34.43
N LEU A 3 -15.48 -9.00 33.13
CA LEU A 3 -15.21 -7.88 32.21
C LEU A 3 -15.99 -6.63 32.70
N THR A 4 -15.35 -5.49 32.60
CA THR A 4 -15.96 -4.16 32.77
C THR A 4 -15.58 -3.30 31.58
N ILE A 5 -16.35 -2.27 31.27
CA ILE A 5 -16.04 -1.36 30.16
C ILE A 5 -14.61 -0.80 30.28
N THR A 6 -14.18 -0.47 31.49
CA THR A 6 -12.86 0.11 31.73
C THR A 6 -11.73 -0.86 31.47
N ASN A 7 -11.83 -2.12 31.96
CA ASN A 7 -10.74 -3.10 31.74
C ASN A 7 -10.74 -3.65 30.31
N ALA A 8 -11.90 -3.80 29.67
CA ALA A 8 -11.99 -4.17 28.27
C ALA A 8 -11.31 -3.13 27.35
N LYS A 9 -11.64 -1.84 27.54
CA LYS A 9 -10.99 -0.74 26.80
C LYS A 9 -9.47 -0.68 27.03
N LYS A 10 -9.05 -0.94 28.28
CA LYS A 10 -7.62 -0.98 28.61
C LYS A 10 -6.92 -2.12 27.86
N PHE A 11 -7.48 -3.32 27.89
CA PHE A 11 -6.88 -4.47 27.21
C PHE A 11 -6.80 -4.27 25.69
N ILE A 12 -7.85 -3.73 25.05
CA ILE A 12 -7.83 -3.43 23.60
C ILE A 12 -6.65 -2.53 23.23
N LYS A 13 -6.38 -1.49 24.05
CA LYS A 13 -5.24 -0.61 23.82
C LYS A 13 -3.89 -1.32 24.02
N GLU A 14 -3.78 -2.17 25.04
CA GLU A 14 -2.57 -2.95 25.33
C GLU A 14 -2.32 -4.03 24.27
N TYR A 15 -3.37 -4.54 23.64
CA TYR A 15 -3.26 -5.55 22.58
C TYR A 15 -2.49 -5.04 21.34
N ASP A 16 -2.67 -3.79 20.97
CA ASP A 16 -1.96 -3.17 19.84
C ASP A 16 -0.43 -3.07 20.07
N GLU A 17 0.00 -3.13 21.34
CA GLU A 17 1.42 -3.10 21.75
C GLU A 17 2.06 -4.50 21.77
N ILE A 18 1.28 -5.57 21.62
CA ILE A 18 1.77 -6.94 21.64
C ILE A 18 2.38 -7.28 20.29
N SER A 19 3.70 -7.41 20.25
CA SER A 19 4.42 -7.70 19.00
C SER A 19 4.15 -9.10 18.42
N SER A 20 3.67 -10.05 19.22
CA SER A 20 3.34 -11.41 18.80
C SER A 20 2.22 -11.97 19.70
N PRO A 21 0.95 -11.61 19.43
CA PRO A 21 -0.17 -12.04 20.25
C PRO A 21 -0.30 -13.58 20.22
N THR A 22 -0.61 -14.16 21.38
CA THR A 22 -0.95 -15.57 21.52
C THR A 22 -2.41 -15.82 21.14
N LYS A 23 -2.81 -17.09 21.01
CA LYS A 23 -4.22 -17.42 20.79
C LYS A 23 -5.12 -17.01 21.95
N GLU A 24 -4.58 -16.93 23.16
CA GLU A 24 -5.30 -16.49 24.36
C GLU A 24 -5.49 -14.97 24.33
N ASP A 25 -4.47 -14.22 23.89
CA ASP A 25 -4.59 -12.77 23.68
C ASP A 25 -5.61 -12.46 22.59
N ASP A 26 -5.58 -13.19 21.47
CA ASP A 26 -6.55 -13.09 20.38
C ASP A 26 -7.98 -13.35 20.85
N PHE A 27 -8.19 -14.41 21.63
CA PHE A 27 -9.49 -14.75 22.18
C PHE A 27 -9.98 -13.67 23.15
N HIS A 28 -9.12 -13.21 24.05
CA HIS A 28 -9.48 -12.18 25.01
C HIS A 28 -9.75 -10.82 24.34
N PHE A 29 -9.04 -10.52 23.24
CA PHE A 29 -9.29 -9.32 22.44
C PHE A 29 -10.69 -9.32 21.84
N THR A 30 -11.07 -10.42 21.20
CA THR A 30 -12.43 -10.53 20.63
C THR A 30 -13.51 -10.54 21.69
N GLU A 31 -13.31 -11.21 22.84
CA GLU A 31 -14.22 -11.20 23.97
C GLU A 31 -14.43 -9.78 24.52
N CYS A 32 -13.36 -8.99 24.64
CA CYS A 32 -13.43 -7.59 25.04
C CYS A 32 -14.22 -6.72 24.05
N LEU A 33 -14.00 -6.93 22.73
CA LEU A 33 -14.75 -6.19 21.70
C LEU A 33 -16.23 -6.56 21.70
N GLU A 34 -16.57 -7.85 21.75
CA GLU A 34 -17.96 -8.33 21.82
C GLU A 34 -18.67 -7.79 23.06
N TYR A 35 -18.01 -7.81 24.21
CA TYR A 35 -18.53 -7.22 25.44
C TYR A 35 -18.82 -5.72 25.28
N LEU A 36 -17.89 -4.95 24.70
CA LEU A 36 -18.07 -3.52 24.48
C LEU A 36 -19.18 -3.22 23.46
N ILE A 37 -19.30 -4.02 22.41
CA ILE A 37 -20.41 -3.93 21.44
C ILE A 37 -21.75 -4.15 22.16
N HIS A 38 -21.83 -5.19 22.99
CA HIS A 38 -23.06 -5.49 23.75
C HIS A 38 -23.43 -4.37 24.72
N GLU A 39 -22.47 -3.85 25.49
CA GLU A 39 -22.73 -2.85 26.54
C GLU A 39 -22.93 -1.44 26.00
N THR A 40 -22.34 -1.10 24.85
CA THR A 40 -22.33 0.29 24.39
C THR A 40 -23.00 0.51 23.04
N SER A 41 -23.20 -0.53 22.26
CA SER A 41 -23.63 -0.48 20.85
C SER A 41 -22.79 0.51 20.00
N ASP A 42 -21.53 0.75 20.39
CA ASP A 42 -20.64 1.69 19.72
C ASP A 42 -20.10 1.08 18.41
N PRO A 43 -20.42 1.67 17.25
CA PRO A 43 -20.00 1.15 15.94
C PRO A 43 -18.48 1.14 15.73
N TYR A 44 -17.73 1.91 16.52
CA TYR A 44 -16.28 1.86 16.55
C TYR A 44 -15.75 0.45 16.85
N TYR A 45 -16.28 -0.21 17.90
CA TYR A 45 -15.86 -1.57 18.27
C TYR A 45 -16.34 -2.62 17.27
N MET A 46 -17.49 -2.42 16.64
CA MET A 46 -17.96 -3.27 15.53
C MET A 46 -16.97 -3.22 14.37
N THR A 47 -16.55 -2.02 14.00
CA THR A 47 -15.56 -1.85 12.91
C THR A 47 -14.20 -2.42 13.27
N MET A 48 -13.73 -2.29 14.52
CA MET A 48 -12.51 -2.93 15.00
C MET A 48 -12.58 -4.45 14.90
N LEU A 49 -13.70 -5.04 15.34
CA LEU A 49 -13.88 -6.50 15.27
C LEU A 49 -13.98 -6.98 13.83
N GLY A 50 -14.65 -6.22 12.96
CA GLY A 50 -14.66 -6.46 11.52
C GLY A 50 -13.25 -6.44 10.92
N GLY A 51 -12.41 -5.47 11.31
CA GLY A 51 -10.99 -5.39 10.92
C GLY A 51 -10.18 -6.60 11.37
N TYR A 52 -10.35 -7.00 12.62
CA TYR A 52 -9.71 -8.18 13.20
C TYR A 52 -10.03 -9.46 12.38
N TYR A 53 -11.30 -9.67 12.02
CA TYR A 53 -11.70 -10.82 11.20
C TYR A 53 -11.21 -10.69 9.75
N TYR A 54 -11.18 -9.48 9.20
CA TYR A 54 -10.66 -9.23 7.86
C TYR A 54 -9.19 -9.64 7.70
N GLU A 55 -8.34 -9.26 8.65
CA GLU A 55 -6.91 -9.61 8.67
C GLU A 55 -6.68 -11.13 8.73
N ARG A 56 -7.58 -11.84 9.38
CA ARG A 56 -7.57 -13.31 9.49
C ARG A 56 -8.29 -14.01 8.35
N LYS A 57 -8.69 -13.24 7.30
CA LYS A 57 -9.40 -13.73 6.11
C LYS A 57 -10.76 -14.37 6.40
N GLN A 58 -11.36 -14.03 7.53
CA GLN A 58 -12.72 -14.42 7.91
C GLN A 58 -13.68 -13.35 7.40
N PHE A 59 -13.77 -13.26 6.08
CA PHE A 59 -14.41 -12.13 5.40
C PHE A 59 -15.92 -12.05 5.63
N ASP A 60 -16.61 -13.18 5.82
CA ASP A 60 -18.05 -13.20 6.12
C ASP A 60 -18.34 -12.53 7.45
N LEU A 61 -17.55 -12.84 8.50
CA LEU A 61 -17.66 -12.17 9.80
C LEU A 61 -17.27 -10.68 9.72
N ALA A 62 -16.23 -10.37 8.95
CA ALA A 62 -15.85 -8.97 8.73
C ALA A 62 -16.98 -8.17 8.07
N GLU A 63 -17.62 -8.73 7.04
CA GLU A 63 -18.79 -8.10 6.37
C GLU A 63 -19.94 -7.89 7.36
N GLU A 64 -20.26 -8.90 8.19
CA GLU A 64 -21.34 -8.82 9.18
C GLU A 64 -21.13 -7.64 10.14
N TYR A 65 -19.96 -7.54 10.77
CA TYR A 65 -19.67 -6.48 11.71
C TYR A 65 -19.58 -5.09 11.07
N TYR A 66 -19.07 -5.00 9.84
CA TYR A 66 -19.10 -3.72 9.10
C TYR A 66 -20.51 -3.31 8.71
N LEU A 67 -21.42 -4.26 8.38
CA LEU A 67 -22.81 -3.97 8.11
C LEU A 67 -23.52 -3.43 9.36
N LEU A 68 -23.30 -4.05 10.53
CA LEU A 68 -23.84 -3.56 11.80
C LEU A 68 -23.40 -2.11 12.10
N ALA A 69 -22.12 -1.81 11.87
CA ALA A 69 -21.60 -0.45 12.05
C ALA A 69 -22.20 0.54 11.02
N ALA A 70 -22.37 0.09 9.77
CA ALA A 70 -22.95 0.91 8.69
C ALA A 70 -24.44 1.22 8.91
N GLU A 71 -25.21 0.32 9.54
CA GLU A 71 -26.60 0.55 9.96
C GLU A 71 -26.71 1.68 10.99
N LEU A 72 -25.66 1.89 11.78
CA LEU A 72 -25.52 3.00 12.72
C LEU A 72 -24.90 4.26 12.07
N ASN A 73 -24.79 4.28 10.75
CA ASN A 73 -24.18 5.36 9.96
C ASN A 73 -22.72 5.66 10.34
N TYR A 74 -21.95 4.64 10.73
CA TYR A 74 -20.55 4.82 11.03
C TYR A 74 -19.71 4.88 9.73
N GLU A 75 -19.13 6.03 9.48
CA GLU A 75 -18.51 6.39 8.20
C GLU A 75 -17.37 5.46 7.79
N SER A 76 -16.52 5.05 8.75
CA SER A 76 -15.40 4.15 8.48
C SER A 76 -15.84 2.77 7.97
N ALA A 77 -17.03 2.30 8.35
CA ALA A 77 -17.57 1.03 7.88
C ALA A 77 -17.90 1.05 6.38
N TYR A 78 -18.25 2.21 5.83
CA TYR A 78 -18.56 2.32 4.40
C TYR A 78 -17.34 2.01 3.52
N ALA A 79 -16.15 2.56 3.85
CA ALA A 79 -14.93 2.28 3.11
C ALA A 79 -14.57 0.78 3.17
N CYS A 80 -14.71 0.16 4.35
CA CYS A 80 -14.46 -1.27 4.54
C CYS A 80 -15.40 -2.16 3.71
N LEU A 81 -16.70 -1.86 3.70
CA LEU A 81 -17.70 -2.56 2.88
C LEU A 81 -17.45 -2.35 1.39
N GLY A 82 -17.14 -1.11 0.98
CA GLY A 82 -16.74 -0.82 -0.38
C GLY A 82 -15.58 -1.70 -0.83
N TYR A 83 -14.58 -1.88 0.04
CA TYR A 83 -13.43 -2.74 -0.25
C TYR A 83 -13.81 -4.23 -0.36
N ILE A 84 -14.61 -4.76 0.58
CA ILE A 84 -15.08 -6.15 0.54
C ILE A 84 -15.78 -6.44 -0.79
N TYR A 85 -16.74 -5.60 -1.18
CA TYR A 85 -17.53 -5.82 -2.37
C TYR A 85 -16.74 -5.56 -3.67
N TYR A 86 -15.83 -4.59 -3.68
CA TYR A 86 -15.01 -4.31 -4.85
C TYR A 86 -14.09 -5.47 -5.21
N TYR A 87 -13.47 -6.10 -4.22
CA TYR A 87 -12.55 -7.22 -4.42
C TYR A 87 -13.21 -8.60 -4.32
N GLY A 88 -14.52 -8.66 -4.03
CA GLY A 88 -15.25 -9.92 -3.90
C GLY A 88 -14.68 -10.80 -2.78
N ARG A 89 -14.45 -10.23 -1.58
CA ARG A 89 -13.78 -10.94 -0.51
C ARG A 89 -14.62 -12.10 0.04
N THR A 90 -15.94 -11.97 0.06
CA THR A 90 -16.88 -13.00 0.54
C THR A 90 -17.37 -13.94 -0.57
N ASP A 91 -17.37 -13.49 -1.85
CA ASP A 91 -17.78 -14.31 -2.99
C ASP A 91 -17.07 -13.80 -4.26
N LYS A 92 -17.78 -13.09 -5.11
CA LYS A 92 -17.31 -12.42 -6.33
C LYS A 92 -17.50 -10.91 -6.20
N PRO A 93 -16.76 -10.11 -6.98
CA PRO A 93 -16.92 -8.67 -6.99
C PRO A 93 -18.39 -8.25 -7.20
N ASN A 94 -18.90 -7.39 -6.33
CA ASN A 94 -20.20 -6.76 -6.46
C ASN A 94 -19.99 -5.25 -6.61
N TYR A 95 -19.79 -4.83 -7.87
CA TYR A 95 -19.47 -3.43 -8.15
C TYR A 95 -20.61 -2.46 -7.85
N GLN A 96 -21.88 -2.92 -7.85
CA GLN A 96 -23.00 -2.07 -7.43
C GLN A 96 -22.86 -1.70 -5.94
N LYS A 97 -22.79 -2.70 -5.07
CA LYS A 97 -22.60 -2.46 -3.64
C LYS A 97 -21.29 -1.69 -3.36
N ALA A 98 -20.21 -2.03 -4.06
CA ALA A 98 -18.94 -1.33 -3.92
C ALA A 98 -19.09 0.17 -4.24
N PHE A 99 -19.76 0.50 -5.33
CA PHE A 99 -20.01 1.89 -5.72
C PHE A 99 -20.86 2.63 -4.70
N GLU A 100 -21.95 2.01 -4.24
CA GLU A 100 -22.84 2.59 -3.23
C GLU A 100 -22.09 2.92 -1.93
N TYR A 101 -21.31 1.99 -1.41
CA TYR A 101 -20.56 2.18 -0.17
C TYR A 101 -19.38 3.14 -0.31
N TYR A 102 -18.59 3.01 -1.40
CA TYR A 102 -17.51 3.96 -1.65
C TYR A 102 -18.02 5.38 -1.90
N SER A 103 -19.21 5.55 -2.53
CA SER A 103 -19.80 6.87 -2.72
C SER A 103 -20.19 7.49 -1.37
N LYS A 104 -20.81 6.72 -0.47
CA LYS A 104 -21.13 7.20 0.89
C LYS A 104 -19.88 7.61 1.66
N ALA A 105 -18.81 6.81 1.62
CA ALA A 105 -17.55 7.14 2.28
C ALA A 105 -16.89 8.37 1.63
N SER A 106 -16.95 8.51 0.31
CA SER A 106 -16.44 9.68 -0.42
C SER A 106 -17.18 10.98 -0.06
N GLU A 107 -18.50 10.91 0.12
CA GLU A 107 -19.33 12.06 0.51
C GLU A 107 -18.95 12.62 1.88
N VAL A 108 -18.51 11.77 2.80
CA VAL A 108 -18.01 12.18 4.12
C VAL A 108 -16.52 12.50 4.14
N GLY A 109 -15.86 12.47 2.96
CA GLY A 109 -14.49 12.97 2.78
C GLY A 109 -13.42 11.88 2.78
N ASP A 110 -13.76 10.59 2.76
CA ASP A 110 -12.77 9.52 2.63
C ASP A 110 -12.08 9.60 1.26
N ILE A 111 -10.77 9.88 1.29
CA ILE A 111 -9.95 10.09 0.09
C ILE A 111 -9.75 8.78 -0.67
N THR A 112 -9.58 7.67 0.04
CA THR A 112 -9.41 6.34 -0.56
C THR A 112 -10.66 5.95 -1.34
N SER A 113 -11.82 6.09 -0.75
CA SER A 113 -13.11 5.83 -1.41
C SER A 113 -13.34 6.75 -2.59
N SER A 114 -12.94 8.02 -2.49
CA SER A 114 -13.06 8.99 -3.58
C SER A 114 -12.28 8.56 -4.82
N TYR A 115 -11.02 8.14 -4.70
CA TYR A 115 -10.30 7.66 -5.87
C TYR A 115 -10.78 6.29 -6.37
N LYS A 116 -11.34 5.45 -5.49
CA LYS A 116 -11.98 4.19 -5.90
C LYS A 116 -13.21 4.45 -6.76
N VAL A 117 -14.06 5.42 -6.37
CA VAL A 117 -15.19 5.89 -7.20
C VAL A 117 -14.70 6.40 -8.55
N ALA A 118 -13.63 7.19 -8.57
CA ALA A 118 -13.02 7.65 -9.82
C ALA A 118 -12.57 6.47 -10.70
N ASP A 119 -11.87 5.47 -10.13
CA ASP A 119 -11.46 4.27 -10.86
C ASP A 119 -12.65 3.49 -11.42
N MET A 120 -13.79 3.46 -10.72
CA MET A 120 -15.01 2.81 -11.21
C MET A 120 -15.58 3.53 -12.44
N TYR A 121 -15.56 4.87 -12.46
CA TYR A 121 -15.90 5.64 -13.68
C TYR A 121 -14.92 5.38 -14.82
N ARG A 122 -13.62 5.33 -14.54
CA ARG A 122 -12.59 5.05 -15.56
C ARG A 122 -12.80 3.67 -16.21
N ASN A 123 -13.14 2.67 -15.41
CA ASN A 123 -13.24 1.28 -15.85
C ASN A 123 -14.64 0.88 -16.34
N GLY A 124 -15.67 1.64 -16.01
CA GLY A 124 -17.06 1.29 -16.27
C GLY A 124 -17.58 0.19 -15.33
N TYR A 125 -17.14 0.17 -14.08
CA TYR A 125 -17.59 -0.79 -13.07
C TYR A 125 -18.89 -0.33 -12.44
N PHE A 126 -20.00 -0.99 -12.78
CA PHE A 126 -21.38 -0.65 -12.42
C PHE A 126 -21.91 0.66 -13.07
N VAL A 127 -21.09 1.70 -13.14
CA VAL A 127 -21.41 2.99 -13.75
C VAL A 127 -20.93 3.04 -15.19
N GLU A 128 -21.56 3.87 -16.04
CA GLU A 128 -21.06 4.11 -17.38
C GLU A 128 -19.64 4.68 -17.34
N LYS A 129 -18.79 4.17 -18.24
CA LYS A 129 -17.41 4.63 -18.35
C LYS A 129 -17.35 6.12 -18.68
N ASN A 130 -16.73 6.90 -17.80
CA ASN A 130 -16.64 8.34 -17.93
C ASN A 130 -15.26 8.84 -17.49
N TYR A 131 -14.41 9.10 -18.49
CA TYR A 131 -13.04 9.56 -18.24
C TYR A 131 -12.98 10.98 -17.70
N ASP A 132 -13.87 11.87 -18.15
CA ASP A 132 -13.89 13.26 -17.68
C ASP A 132 -14.23 13.32 -16.20
N LYS A 133 -15.20 12.52 -15.74
CA LYS A 133 -15.54 12.42 -14.33
C LYS A 133 -14.42 11.80 -13.49
N TYR A 134 -13.71 10.80 -14.04
CA TYR A 134 -12.50 10.28 -13.42
C TYR A 134 -11.45 11.38 -13.22
N VAL A 135 -11.16 12.16 -14.26
CA VAL A 135 -10.17 13.26 -14.19
C VAL A 135 -10.60 14.33 -13.19
N GLU A 136 -11.87 14.74 -13.22
CA GLU A 136 -12.45 15.71 -12.28
C GLU A 136 -12.22 15.28 -10.82
N ILE A 137 -12.62 14.06 -10.48
CA ILE A 137 -12.48 13.54 -9.11
C ILE A 137 -11.01 13.47 -8.72
N ILE A 138 -10.13 12.88 -9.54
CA ILE A 138 -8.72 12.73 -9.19
C ILE A 138 -8.04 14.11 -9.03
N LYS A 139 -8.29 15.06 -9.91
CA LYS A 139 -7.74 16.42 -9.78
C LYS A 139 -8.26 17.15 -8.53
N SER A 140 -9.50 16.89 -8.11
CA SER A 140 -10.06 17.49 -6.89
C SER A 140 -9.43 16.95 -5.59
N LEU A 141 -8.79 15.77 -5.63
CA LEU A 141 -8.10 15.19 -4.47
C LEU A 141 -6.70 15.76 -4.27
N TYR A 142 -6.04 16.23 -5.33
CA TYR A 142 -4.68 16.75 -5.25
C TYR A 142 -4.48 17.84 -4.18
N PRO A 143 -5.28 18.93 -4.12
CA PRO A 143 -5.10 19.95 -3.10
C PRO A 143 -5.35 19.44 -1.66
N LYS A 144 -6.08 18.36 -1.49
CA LYS A 144 -6.37 17.75 -0.18
C LYS A 144 -5.21 16.93 0.36
N ILE A 145 -4.33 16.43 -0.51
CA ILE A 145 -3.31 15.45 -0.15
C ILE A 145 -1.87 15.91 -0.39
N LYS A 146 -1.64 16.92 -1.24
CA LYS A 146 -0.29 17.34 -1.66
C LYS A 146 0.66 17.70 -0.51
N ASP A 147 0.12 18.19 0.60
CA ASP A 147 0.89 18.65 1.76
C ASP A 147 0.79 17.68 2.95
N THR A 148 0.26 16.46 2.74
CA THR A 148 0.13 15.48 3.82
C THR A 148 1.50 15.05 4.33
N ARG A 149 1.58 14.87 5.66
CA ARG A 149 2.72 14.24 6.35
C ARG A 149 2.37 12.87 6.92
N ASN A 150 1.10 12.46 6.80
CA ASN A 150 0.67 11.14 7.24
C ASN A 150 1.05 10.11 6.18
N LEU A 151 2.01 9.25 6.48
CA LEU A 151 2.53 8.23 5.58
C LEU A 151 1.50 7.15 5.20
N PHE A 152 0.38 7.07 5.91
CA PHE A 152 -0.72 6.14 5.59
C PHE A 152 -1.75 6.75 4.63
N ASP A 153 -1.67 8.04 4.34
CA ASP A 153 -2.53 8.66 3.34
C ASP A 153 -2.22 8.13 1.92
N PRO A 154 -3.21 8.01 1.04
CA PRO A 154 -3.05 7.41 -0.29
C PRO A 154 -2.42 8.36 -1.32
N LEU A 155 -1.37 9.11 -0.92
CA LEU A 155 -0.68 10.06 -1.80
C LEU A 155 -0.07 9.39 -3.04
N PRO A 156 0.70 8.30 -2.93
CA PRO A 156 1.30 7.65 -4.09
C PRO A 156 0.26 7.09 -5.06
N GLU A 157 -0.86 6.60 -4.52
CA GLU A 157 -1.98 6.06 -5.29
C GLU A 157 -2.68 7.15 -6.11
N ILE A 158 -2.83 8.35 -5.54
CA ILE A 158 -3.42 9.51 -6.24
C ILE A 158 -2.42 10.07 -7.26
N TYR A 159 -1.14 10.20 -6.88
CA TYR A 159 -0.12 10.71 -7.78
C TYR A 159 0.07 9.80 -9.00
N SER A 160 0.05 8.49 -8.84
CA SER A 160 0.11 7.56 -9.99
C SER A 160 -1.04 7.75 -10.99
N ARG A 161 -2.19 8.22 -10.52
CA ARG A 161 -3.35 8.56 -11.37
C ARG A 161 -3.18 9.92 -12.04
N LEU A 162 -2.72 10.92 -11.30
CA LEU A 162 -2.42 12.27 -11.83
C LEU A 162 -1.32 12.21 -12.89
N VAL A 163 -0.27 11.44 -12.67
CA VAL A 163 0.81 11.20 -13.64
C VAL A 163 0.23 10.72 -14.98
N LYS A 164 -0.68 9.76 -14.98
CA LYS A 164 -1.32 9.25 -16.19
C LYS A 164 -2.18 10.32 -16.88
N ILE A 165 -2.87 11.15 -16.08
CA ILE A 165 -3.68 12.25 -16.59
C ILE A 165 -2.76 13.29 -17.24
N TYR A 166 -1.73 13.76 -16.53
CA TYR A 166 -0.82 14.80 -17.05
C TYR A 166 0.02 14.31 -18.24
N LYS A 167 0.43 13.04 -18.25
CA LYS A 167 1.08 12.42 -19.42
C LYS A 167 0.16 12.46 -20.65
N ASN A 168 -1.11 12.13 -20.49
CA ASN A 168 -2.09 12.20 -21.58
C ASN A 168 -2.38 13.65 -22.04
N GLU A 169 -2.26 14.62 -21.15
CA GLU A 169 -2.40 16.04 -21.44
C GLU A 169 -1.11 16.68 -22.01
N GLY A 170 -0.02 15.91 -22.15
CA GLY A 170 1.28 16.39 -22.62
C GLY A 170 2.09 17.20 -21.59
N GLN A 171 1.66 17.20 -20.33
CA GLN A 171 2.30 17.92 -19.21
C GLN A 171 3.38 17.03 -18.54
N ILE A 172 4.44 16.71 -19.29
CA ILE A 172 5.44 15.70 -18.88
C ILE A 172 6.23 16.16 -17.66
N GLU A 173 6.66 17.41 -17.59
CA GLU A 173 7.41 17.95 -16.43
C GLU A 173 6.62 17.75 -15.12
N MET A 174 5.33 18.13 -15.13
CA MET A 174 4.46 17.95 -13.95
C MET A 174 4.29 16.48 -13.57
N ALA A 175 4.19 15.59 -14.55
CA ALA A 175 4.11 14.16 -14.30
C ALA A 175 5.40 13.63 -13.65
N VAL A 176 6.56 14.07 -14.09
CA VAL A 176 7.88 13.71 -13.55
C VAL A 176 8.03 14.23 -12.11
N ASP A 177 7.68 15.49 -11.85
CA ASP A 177 7.74 16.07 -10.49
C ASP A 177 6.88 15.28 -9.50
N LEU A 178 5.66 14.91 -9.90
CA LEU A 178 4.77 14.09 -9.06
C LEU A 178 5.36 12.70 -8.78
N LEU A 179 6.08 12.09 -9.72
CA LEU A 179 6.73 10.79 -9.51
C LEU A 179 7.89 10.90 -8.53
N PHE A 180 8.70 11.94 -8.58
CA PHE A 180 9.74 12.16 -7.57
C PHE A 180 9.15 12.35 -6.17
N TYR A 181 8.06 13.13 -6.07
CA TYR A 181 7.36 13.28 -4.79
C TYR A 181 6.80 11.95 -4.29
N ALA A 182 6.13 11.20 -5.16
CA ALA A 182 5.57 9.89 -4.83
C ALA A 182 6.66 8.88 -4.41
N LYS A 183 7.81 8.88 -5.12
CA LYS A 183 8.98 8.05 -4.80
C LYS A 183 9.47 8.33 -3.39
N ASN A 184 9.73 9.61 -3.08
CA ASN A 184 10.21 10.01 -1.76
C ASN A 184 9.22 9.67 -0.64
N PHE A 185 7.93 9.91 -0.86
CA PHE A 185 6.90 9.59 0.12
C PHE A 185 6.77 8.07 0.34
N GLN A 186 6.76 7.29 -0.74
CA GLN A 186 6.68 5.83 -0.67
C GLN A 186 7.94 5.22 -0.02
N ALA A 187 9.12 5.78 -0.28
CA ALA A 187 10.35 5.37 0.37
C ALA A 187 10.30 5.58 1.89
N GLN A 188 9.71 6.68 2.37
CA GLN A 188 9.49 6.92 3.79
C GLN A 188 8.47 5.91 4.36
N ARG A 189 7.34 5.67 3.67
CA ARG A 189 6.33 4.68 4.08
C ARG A 189 6.93 3.30 4.27
N LEU A 190 7.77 2.84 3.34
CA LEU A 190 8.40 1.53 3.37
C LEU A 190 9.32 1.27 4.59
N GLN A 191 9.68 2.28 5.36
CA GLN A 191 10.40 2.09 6.63
C GLN A 191 9.48 1.59 7.75
N TYR A 192 8.17 1.86 7.67
CA TYR A 192 7.20 1.60 8.72
C TYR A 192 6.18 0.53 8.35
N THR A 193 6.16 0.08 7.09
CA THR A 193 5.22 -0.91 6.59
C THR A 193 5.93 -2.17 6.10
N SER A 194 5.29 -3.31 6.29
CA SER A 194 5.68 -4.58 5.68
C SER A 194 4.66 -5.05 4.63
N PHE A 195 3.69 -4.19 4.29
CA PHE A 195 2.65 -4.54 3.34
C PHE A 195 3.23 -4.68 1.93
N PHE A 196 3.07 -5.83 1.36
CA PHE A 196 3.63 -6.18 0.04
C PHE A 196 3.16 -5.24 -1.08
N GLY A 197 1.93 -4.70 -0.97
CA GLY A 197 1.39 -3.73 -1.92
C GLY A 197 2.20 -2.44 -2.01
N ASP A 198 2.88 -2.04 -0.95
CA ASP A 198 3.71 -0.83 -0.93
C ASP A 198 4.96 -0.98 -1.80
N LEU A 199 5.57 -2.15 -1.87
CA LEU A 199 6.65 -2.44 -2.82
C LEU A 199 6.15 -2.42 -4.27
N THR A 200 4.94 -2.93 -4.51
CA THR A 200 4.32 -2.89 -5.84
C THR A 200 4.07 -1.44 -6.29
N ILE A 201 3.61 -0.57 -5.39
CA ILE A 201 3.43 0.86 -5.67
C ILE A 201 4.77 1.50 -6.03
N MET A 202 5.84 1.26 -5.24
CA MET A 202 7.17 1.79 -5.53
C MET A 202 7.67 1.33 -6.90
N LYS A 203 7.54 0.05 -7.22
CA LYS A 203 7.91 -0.50 -8.53
C LYS A 203 7.25 0.28 -9.67
N TYR A 204 5.95 0.50 -9.61
CA TYR A 204 5.25 1.25 -10.66
C TYR A 204 5.68 2.71 -10.74
N ILE A 205 5.94 3.37 -9.62
CA ILE A 205 6.48 4.74 -9.59
C ILE A 205 7.80 4.80 -10.35
N ILE A 206 8.74 3.88 -10.08
CA ILE A 206 10.05 3.84 -10.72
C ILE A 206 9.94 3.55 -12.22
N LEU A 207 9.11 2.58 -12.61
CA LEU A 207 8.94 2.24 -14.03
C LEU A 207 8.27 3.37 -14.83
N ASP A 208 7.27 4.04 -14.24
CA ASP A 208 6.63 5.20 -14.86
C ASP A 208 7.64 6.35 -14.99
N LEU A 209 8.50 6.59 -13.99
CA LEU A 209 9.52 7.65 -14.00
C LEU A 209 10.50 7.42 -15.17
N TYR A 210 11.14 6.27 -15.24
CA TYR A 210 12.12 5.97 -16.28
C TYR A 210 11.51 5.65 -17.66
N SER A 211 10.17 5.67 -17.77
CA SER A 211 9.50 5.74 -19.07
C SER A 211 9.43 7.16 -19.65
N MET A 212 9.75 8.19 -18.85
CA MET A 212 9.63 9.61 -19.22
C MET A 212 10.96 10.36 -19.16
N ILE A 213 11.93 9.89 -18.38
CA ILE A 213 13.27 10.47 -18.29
C ILE A 213 14.35 9.42 -18.58
N GLU A 214 15.53 9.87 -18.95
CA GLU A 214 16.71 9.02 -19.06
C GLU A 214 17.16 8.52 -17.69
N PHE A 215 17.61 7.27 -17.64
CA PHE A 215 18.20 6.68 -16.44
C PHE A 215 19.65 7.16 -16.29
N ASP A 216 19.93 7.84 -15.17
CA ASP A 216 21.26 8.30 -14.82
C ASP A 216 21.91 7.32 -13.83
N GLU A 217 22.81 6.48 -14.33
CA GLU A 217 23.55 5.48 -13.54
C GLU A 217 24.49 6.10 -12.49
N THR A 218 24.76 7.40 -12.55
CA THR A 218 25.65 8.10 -11.62
C THR A 218 24.93 8.61 -10.37
N SER A 219 23.61 8.62 -10.38
CA SER A 219 22.76 9.17 -9.30
C SER A 219 21.55 8.29 -9.01
N ILE A 220 21.83 7.07 -8.55
CA ILE A 220 20.79 6.09 -8.23
C ILE A 220 20.61 5.90 -6.73
N ASP A 221 19.38 5.62 -6.32
CA ASP A 221 19.08 5.09 -4.97
C ASP A 221 18.64 3.62 -5.03
N LEU A 222 18.36 3.04 -3.85
CA LEU A 222 17.98 1.64 -3.74
C LEU A 222 16.79 1.26 -4.64
N PHE A 223 15.79 2.12 -4.74
CA PHE A 223 14.55 1.78 -5.46
C PHE A 223 14.71 1.88 -6.98
N ASP A 224 15.71 2.62 -7.46
CA ASP A 224 16.05 2.66 -8.89
C ASP A 224 16.51 1.30 -9.41
N LEU A 225 16.87 0.38 -8.51
CA LEU A 225 17.13 -1.02 -8.85
C LEU A 225 15.92 -1.71 -9.52
N TYR A 226 14.68 -1.27 -9.27
CA TYR A 226 13.51 -1.78 -10.01
C TYR A 226 13.61 -1.57 -11.52
N TYR A 227 14.30 -0.51 -11.93
CA TYR A 227 14.58 -0.26 -13.33
C TYR A 227 15.92 -0.87 -13.77
N ALA A 228 16.98 -0.62 -13.02
CA ALA A 228 18.35 -1.03 -13.39
C ALA A 228 18.47 -2.55 -13.57
N LEU A 229 17.91 -3.34 -12.67
CA LEU A 229 18.00 -4.81 -12.70
C LEU A 229 17.13 -5.49 -13.79
N GLN A 230 16.47 -4.71 -14.66
CA GLN A 230 15.86 -5.23 -15.89
C GLN A 230 16.89 -5.41 -17.01
N TYR A 231 18.10 -4.92 -16.82
CA TYR A 231 19.19 -4.94 -17.79
C TYR A 231 20.41 -5.65 -17.21
N PRO A 232 21.30 -6.21 -18.06
CA PRO A 232 22.58 -6.70 -17.60
C PRO A 232 23.38 -5.58 -16.92
N CYS A 233 23.51 -5.66 -15.62
CA CYS A 233 24.22 -4.67 -14.82
C CYS A 233 24.86 -5.32 -13.58
N THR A 234 25.84 -4.61 -12.99
CA THR A 234 26.41 -4.93 -11.68
C THR A 234 26.42 -3.65 -10.85
N ILE A 235 25.89 -3.73 -9.65
CA ILE A 235 25.70 -2.59 -8.74
C ILE A 235 26.27 -2.96 -7.38
N SER A 236 27.14 -2.11 -6.85
CA SER A 236 27.64 -2.23 -5.49
C SER A 236 26.82 -1.34 -4.56
N ILE A 237 26.31 -1.91 -3.48
CA ILE A 237 25.60 -1.25 -2.40
C ILE A 237 26.57 -1.14 -1.22
N PHE A 238 26.88 0.06 -0.79
CA PHE A 238 27.74 0.32 0.35
C PHE A 238 26.92 0.68 1.59
N MET A 239 27.12 -0.05 2.67
CA MET A 239 26.44 0.19 3.94
C MET A 239 27.37 -0.17 5.13
N ASN A 240 27.50 0.73 6.10
CA ASN A 240 28.34 0.55 7.29
C ASN A 240 29.79 0.13 6.96
N GLY A 241 30.34 0.63 5.83
CA GLY A 241 31.69 0.29 5.36
C GLY A 241 31.83 -1.09 4.69
N ASN A 242 30.75 -1.82 4.52
CA ASN A 242 30.71 -3.08 3.78
C ASN A 242 30.14 -2.89 2.38
N GLU A 243 30.64 -3.66 1.42
CA GLU A 243 30.16 -3.72 0.05
C GLU A 243 29.29 -4.97 -0.14
N HIS A 244 28.11 -4.78 -0.73
CA HIS A 244 27.19 -5.82 -1.15
C HIS A 244 27.00 -5.72 -2.65
N VAL A 245 27.29 -6.77 -3.39
CA VAL A 245 27.24 -6.76 -4.84
C VAL A 245 25.95 -7.40 -5.34
N VAL A 246 25.22 -6.65 -6.17
CA VAL A 246 24.02 -7.11 -6.88
C VAL A 246 24.30 -7.13 -8.37
N HIS A 247 23.98 -8.22 -9.04
CA HIS A 247 24.10 -8.31 -10.50
C HIS A 247 22.98 -9.16 -11.09
N VAL A 248 22.73 -8.95 -12.37
CA VAL A 248 21.84 -9.79 -13.16
C VAL A 248 22.69 -10.87 -13.82
N ASP A 249 22.35 -12.12 -13.55
CA ASP A 249 22.94 -13.29 -14.22
C ASP A 249 21.91 -13.94 -15.14
N THR A 250 22.38 -14.58 -16.21
CA THR A 250 21.54 -15.21 -17.22
C THR A 250 22.01 -16.63 -17.45
N ASP A 251 21.14 -17.59 -17.22
CA ASP A 251 21.27 -18.96 -17.67
C ASP A 251 20.52 -19.15 -18.99
N GLU A 252 20.77 -20.23 -19.73
CA GLU A 252 20.34 -20.46 -21.14
C GLU A 252 18.91 -20.03 -21.49
N ASN A 253 17.99 -19.88 -20.53
CA ASN A 253 16.60 -19.47 -20.74
C ASN A 253 15.99 -18.56 -19.65
N LYS A 254 16.74 -18.11 -18.64
CA LYS A 254 16.18 -17.31 -17.54
C LYS A 254 17.21 -16.34 -16.96
N SER A 255 16.79 -15.11 -16.77
CA SER A 255 17.57 -14.14 -15.97
C SER A 255 17.14 -14.21 -14.51
N TYR A 256 18.10 -14.09 -13.60
CA TYR A 256 17.89 -14.02 -12.15
C TYR A 256 18.82 -12.98 -11.53
N ILE A 257 18.43 -12.51 -10.36
CA ILE A 257 19.20 -11.50 -9.63
C ILE A 257 20.04 -12.22 -8.58
N VAL A 258 21.32 -11.88 -8.49
CA VAL A 258 22.25 -12.41 -7.49
C VAL A 258 22.69 -11.27 -6.58
N MET A 259 22.61 -11.47 -5.28
CA MET A 259 23.20 -10.59 -4.28
C MET A 259 23.94 -11.44 -3.25
N ASP A 260 25.25 -11.15 -3.06
CA ASP A 260 26.10 -11.84 -2.09
C ASP A 260 26.03 -13.38 -2.18
N ASN A 261 26.02 -13.92 -3.41
CA ASN A 261 25.85 -15.33 -3.75
C ASN A 261 24.46 -15.94 -3.42
N ILE A 262 23.44 -15.12 -3.17
CA ILE A 262 22.06 -15.57 -3.02
C ILE A 262 21.29 -15.23 -4.30
N ASN A 263 20.60 -16.23 -4.85
CA ASN A 263 19.80 -16.08 -6.06
C ASN A 263 18.35 -15.69 -5.76
N TYR A 264 17.83 -14.75 -6.52
CA TYR A 264 16.44 -14.29 -6.50
C TYR A 264 15.82 -14.48 -7.89
N GLU A 265 14.61 -15.03 -7.94
CA GLU A 265 13.97 -15.41 -9.21
C GLU A 265 13.64 -14.21 -10.10
N ASP A 266 13.32 -13.08 -9.49
CA ASP A 266 12.96 -11.82 -10.15
C ASP A 266 13.12 -10.64 -9.19
N ILE A 267 12.83 -9.43 -9.67
CA ILE A 267 12.98 -8.20 -8.91
C ILE A 267 12.00 -8.12 -7.73
N ASP A 268 10.80 -8.67 -7.84
CA ASP A 268 9.81 -8.67 -6.76
C ASP A 268 10.24 -9.65 -5.64
N ASN A 269 10.77 -10.80 -6.01
CA ASN A 269 11.38 -11.76 -5.08
C ASN A 269 12.60 -11.15 -4.38
N PHE A 270 13.46 -10.43 -5.13
CA PHE A 270 14.60 -9.71 -4.57
C PHE A 270 14.16 -8.70 -3.51
N PHE A 271 13.31 -7.72 -3.84
CA PHE A 271 12.88 -6.70 -2.87
C PHE A 271 12.10 -7.24 -1.69
N SER A 272 11.37 -8.33 -1.85
CA SER A 272 10.60 -8.94 -0.75
C SER A 272 11.44 -9.77 0.21
N ARG A 273 12.61 -10.31 -0.23
CA ARG A 273 13.40 -11.30 0.50
C ARG A 273 14.82 -10.90 0.81
N ALA A 274 15.45 -10.02 -0.01
CA ALA A 274 16.83 -9.60 0.20
C ALA A 274 17.01 -8.90 1.56
N LYS A 275 18.10 -9.22 2.23
CA LYS A 275 18.45 -8.71 3.56
C LYS A 275 19.93 -8.36 3.64
N ILE A 276 20.24 -7.31 4.39
CA ILE A 276 21.58 -7.00 4.90
C ILE A 276 21.48 -7.03 6.42
N ASP A 277 22.39 -7.74 7.11
CA ASP A 277 22.41 -7.89 8.58
C ASP A 277 21.05 -8.36 9.15
N ASN A 278 20.38 -9.30 8.47
CA ASN A 278 19.04 -9.82 8.79
C ASN A 278 17.88 -8.81 8.70
N VAL A 279 18.13 -7.57 8.25
CA VAL A 279 17.11 -6.55 8.02
C VAL A 279 16.73 -6.52 6.54
N LYS A 280 15.43 -6.41 6.24
CA LYS A 280 14.96 -6.34 4.85
C LYS A 280 15.59 -5.15 4.12
N LEU A 281 16.13 -5.41 2.93
CA LEU A 281 16.79 -4.39 2.10
C LEU A 281 15.88 -3.18 1.85
N SER A 282 14.60 -3.41 1.54
CA SER A 282 13.62 -2.34 1.27
C SER A 282 13.43 -1.36 2.42
N SER A 283 13.69 -1.77 3.67
CA SER A 283 13.61 -0.89 4.84
C SER A 283 14.94 -0.19 5.18
N LEU A 284 15.99 -0.47 4.43
CA LEU A 284 17.32 0.09 4.63
C LEU A 284 17.67 1.27 3.72
N ALA A 285 16.74 1.70 2.85
CA ALA A 285 17.01 2.73 1.84
C ALA A 285 17.71 3.99 2.39
N TYR A 286 17.36 4.42 3.61
CA TYR A 286 17.96 5.58 4.27
C TYR A 286 19.22 5.27 5.10
N LYS A 287 19.66 4.01 5.15
CA LYS A 287 20.87 3.56 5.83
C LYS A 287 21.98 3.16 4.88
N ILE A 288 21.68 3.13 3.58
CA ILE A 288 22.65 2.88 2.53
C ILE A 288 23.50 4.14 2.37
N ASP A 289 24.82 4.00 2.43
CA ASP A 289 25.75 5.10 2.30
C ASP A 289 25.74 5.65 0.86
N TYR A 290 25.89 4.76 -0.13
CA TYR A 290 25.77 5.05 -1.55
C TYR A 290 25.69 3.77 -2.39
N LEU A 291 25.28 3.92 -3.65
CA LEU A 291 25.30 2.86 -4.67
C LEU A 291 26.22 3.25 -5.82
N VAL A 292 26.86 2.27 -6.42
CA VAL A 292 27.72 2.47 -7.60
C VAL A 292 27.36 1.44 -8.66
N VAL A 293 27.01 1.92 -9.84
CA VAL A 293 26.88 1.05 -11.02
C VAL A 293 28.26 0.79 -11.58
N THR A 294 28.77 -0.42 -11.40
CA THR A 294 30.11 -0.82 -11.86
C THR A 294 30.09 -1.38 -13.27
N LYS A 295 28.94 -1.86 -13.74
CA LYS A 295 28.72 -2.34 -15.10
C LYS A 295 27.31 -2.04 -15.54
N TRP A 296 27.12 -1.41 -16.69
CA TRP A 296 25.82 -1.04 -17.26
C TRP A 296 25.72 -1.47 -18.73
N LYS A 297 24.69 -2.27 -19.06
CA LYS A 297 24.32 -2.66 -20.45
C LYS A 297 25.49 -3.12 -21.32
N SER A 298 26.39 -3.94 -20.81
CA SER A 298 27.51 -4.47 -21.58
C SER A 298 27.15 -5.78 -22.28
#